data_e1509c172f00f5b07066185d62e89f28
#
_entry.id   e1509c172f00f5b07066185d62e89f28
#
_cell.length_a   1.000
_cell.length_b   1.000
_cell.length_c   1.000
_cell.angle_alpha   90.00
_cell.angle_beta   90.00
_cell.angle_gamma   90.00
#
_symmetry.space_group_name_H-M   'P 1'
#
loop_
_entity.id
_entity.type
_entity.pdbx_description
1 polymer ?
#
loop_
_entity_poly.entity_id
_entity_poly.type
_entity_poly.pdbx_seq_one_letter_code
_entity_poly.pdbx_strand_id
1 'polypeptide(L)'
;VVILTTLFAWSIANMCGIAGIIHRGKSSNVGQEMTSMLRSLKHRGPDSTGFAVYGANTPGDYVMRFVLAEQEDMSKGFDMKKIVEERLELVEERLAEHGAEVKHRESATDYAKRFTINHTGDTELMARHIEDIEGVEILSMGNSLELVKDLGDADVVSDQYGLGAFEGTHGIGHTRMATESDVDIRSAHPYWAFPYNDVSVVHNGQITNYWIMRRQLERQGHRFMSHCDSELLAVYTANNLANGVTLEDSMRRSIGEIDGVFTYLVATKDQLGMAKDTMAAKPLVLYQSDDLIVMASEEVAIRSILPQEIDTTDPYDEEVFVWQA
;
A
#
# COMPACT_ATOMS: atom_id res chain seq x y z
N VAL A 1 31.09 -8.74 24.98
CA VAL A 1 29.77 -9.41 25.08
C VAL A 1 28.65 -8.40 25.26
N VAL A 2 28.82 -7.36 26.12
CA VAL A 2 27.75 -6.37 26.42
C VAL A 2 27.47 -5.45 25.21
N ILE A 3 28.43 -5.16 24.34
CA ILE A 3 28.25 -4.29 23.16
C ILE A 3 27.46 -4.99 22.03
N LEU A 4 27.64 -6.32 21.88
CA LEU A 4 26.86 -7.08 20.88
C LEU A 4 25.39 -7.24 21.28
N THR A 5 25.08 -7.37 22.56
CA THR A 5 23.68 -7.48 23.04
C THR A 5 22.90 -6.17 22.90
N THR A 6 23.56 -5.03 23.07
CA THR A 6 22.91 -3.72 22.86
C THR A 6 22.66 -3.41 21.37
N LEU A 7 23.56 -3.80 20.46
CA LEU A 7 23.34 -3.65 19.02
C LEU A 7 22.22 -4.57 18.50
N PHE A 8 22.12 -5.79 19.02
CA PHE A 8 21.03 -6.72 18.66
C PHE A 8 19.67 -6.27 19.21
N ALA A 9 19.63 -5.74 20.43
CA ALA A 9 18.41 -5.18 21.03
C ALA A 9 17.93 -3.90 20.31
N TRP A 10 18.85 -3.10 19.77
CA TRP A 10 18.51 -1.90 18.99
C TRP A 10 17.97 -2.25 17.59
N SER A 11 18.44 -3.32 16.97
CA SER A 11 17.94 -3.75 15.66
C SER A 11 16.53 -4.38 15.71
N ILE A 12 16.14 -4.93 16.85
CA ILE A 12 14.79 -5.50 17.05
C ILE A 12 13.75 -4.40 17.38
N ALA A 13 14.17 -3.30 18.01
CA ALA A 13 13.29 -2.20 18.42
C ALA A 13 12.86 -1.28 17.27
N ASN A 14 13.53 -1.34 16.09
CA ASN A 14 13.35 -0.41 15.00
C ASN A 14 12.94 -1.13 13.71
N MET A 15 11.78 -1.77 13.68
CA MET A 15 11.25 -2.42 12.49
C MET A 15 9.85 -1.91 12.20
N CYS A 16 9.59 -1.61 10.92
CA CYS A 16 8.27 -1.22 10.44
C CYS A 16 7.17 -2.20 10.86
N GLY A 17 5.92 -1.75 10.90
CA GLY A 17 4.75 -2.55 11.20
C GLY A 17 3.88 -2.74 9.97
N ILE A 18 3.44 -3.97 9.70
CA ILE A 18 2.43 -4.29 8.70
C ILE A 18 1.17 -4.83 9.38
N ALA A 19 0.01 -4.54 8.76
CA ALA A 19 -1.28 -5.08 9.17
C ALA A 19 -2.14 -5.39 7.95
N GLY A 20 -3.02 -6.37 8.08
CA GLY A 20 -4.00 -6.75 7.07
C GLY A 20 -5.27 -7.31 7.70
N ILE A 21 -6.40 -7.05 7.07
CA ILE A 21 -7.71 -7.53 7.49
C ILE A 21 -8.54 -7.89 6.28
N ILE A 22 -9.33 -8.97 6.37
CA ILE A 22 -10.33 -9.32 5.36
C ILE A 22 -11.57 -9.90 6.04
N HIS A 23 -12.72 -9.31 5.72
CA HIS A 23 -14.06 -9.79 6.04
C HIS A 23 -14.60 -10.60 4.87
N ARG A 24 -14.95 -11.85 5.11
CA ARG A 24 -15.49 -12.74 4.09
C ARG A 24 -16.97 -12.52 3.90
N GLY A 25 -17.38 -12.17 2.67
CA GLY A 25 -18.78 -12.06 2.28
C GLY A 25 -19.55 -10.89 2.91
N LYS A 26 -18.88 -9.96 3.58
CA LYS A 26 -19.51 -8.77 4.18
C LYS A 26 -18.60 -7.55 4.12
N SER A 27 -19.23 -6.38 4.10
CA SER A 27 -18.53 -5.09 4.32
C SER A 27 -18.47 -4.78 5.83
N SER A 28 -17.43 -4.08 6.24
CA SER A 28 -17.19 -3.59 7.60
C SER A 28 -16.55 -2.21 7.55
N ASN A 29 -16.43 -1.52 8.67
CA ASN A 29 -15.66 -0.28 8.75
C ASN A 29 -14.14 -0.56 8.76
N VAL A 30 -13.63 -1.04 7.61
CA VAL A 30 -12.23 -1.42 7.41
C VAL A 30 -11.29 -0.26 7.68
N GLY A 31 -11.69 0.97 7.36
CA GLY A 31 -10.87 2.16 7.62
C GLY A 31 -10.61 2.37 9.12
N GLN A 32 -11.64 2.25 9.96
CA GLN A 32 -11.50 2.37 11.42
C GLN A 32 -10.71 1.20 12.01
N GLU A 33 -10.98 -0.03 11.54
CA GLU A 33 -10.26 -1.22 12.00
C GLU A 33 -8.77 -1.14 11.68
N MET A 34 -8.42 -0.80 10.44
CA MET A 34 -7.02 -0.60 10.02
C MET A 34 -6.34 0.53 10.80
N THR A 35 -7.04 1.64 11.04
CA THR A 35 -6.52 2.76 11.86
C THR A 35 -6.18 2.28 13.28
N SER A 36 -7.06 1.50 13.91
CA SER A 36 -6.84 0.96 15.25
C SER A 36 -5.64 0.00 15.31
N MET A 37 -5.52 -0.86 14.29
CA MET A 37 -4.39 -1.79 14.17
C MET A 37 -3.06 -1.05 14.00
N LEU A 38 -2.97 -0.11 13.07
CA LEU A 38 -1.73 0.64 12.81
C LEU A 38 -1.36 1.59 13.94
N ARG A 39 -2.35 2.18 14.64
CA ARG A 39 -2.12 2.94 15.88
C ARG A 39 -1.39 2.09 16.92
N SER A 40 -1.80 0.83 17.07
CA SER A 40 -1.18 -0.11 18.01
C SER A 40 0.25 -0.50 17.62
N LEU A 41 0.62 -0.32 16.34
CA LEU A 41 1.97 -0.53 15.82
C LEU A 41 2.83 0.75 15.75
N LYS A 42 2.34 1.89 16.24
CA LYS A 42 3.04 3.20 16.16
C LYS A 42 4.47 3.15 16.69
N HIS A 43 4.74 2.35 17.74
CA HIS A 43 6.08 2.19 18.30
C HIS A 43 7.09 1.56 17.33
N ARG A 44 6.61 0.88 16.28
CA ARG A 44 7.44 0.28 15.23
C ARG A 44 7.81 1.26 14.12
N GLY A 45 6.99 2.29 13.88
CA GLY A 45 7.26 3.25 12.81
C GLY A 45 6.35 4.49 12.90
N PRO A 46 6.82 5.59 13.53
CA PRO A 46 6.03 6.80 13.68
C PRO A 46 6.17 7.80 12.52
N ASP A 47 7.05 7.55 11.54
CA ASP A 47 7.48 8.58 10.59
C ASP A 47 6.49 8.77 9.44
N SER A 48 5.96 7.68 8.93
CA SER A 48 4.88 7.71 7.93
C SER A 48 3.95 6.51 8.09
N THR A 49 2.71 6.71 7.69
CA THR A 49 1.68 5.66 7.73
C THR A 49 0.93 5.65 6.39
N GLY A 50 0.56 4.46 5.95
CA GLY A 50 -0.29 4.35 4.78
C GLY A 50 -1.22 3.15 4.84
N PHE A 51 -2.29 3.28 4.07
CA PHE A 51 -3.42 2.38 4.01
C PHE A 51 -3.75 2.08 2.55
N ALA A 52 -4.05 0.85 2.24
CA ALA A 52 -4.74 0.45 1.02
C ALA A 52 -6.02 -0.28 1.44
N VAL A 53 -7.17 0.30 1.14
CA VAL A 53 -8.48 -0.20 1.54
C VAL A 53 -9.36 -0.46 0.32
N TYR A 54 -10.20 -1.48 0.40
CA TYR A 54 -10.96 -1.98 -0.74
C TYR A 54 -12.44 -1.92 -0.42
N GLY A 55 -13.13 -1.00 -1.12
CA GLY A 55 -14.55 -0.73 -0.96
C GLY A 55 -15.43 -1.32 -2.07
N ALA A 56 -16.65 -0.81 -2.15
CA ALA A 56 -17.60 -1.20 -3.18
C ALA A 56 -17.08 -0.86 -4.58
N ASN A 57 -17.19 -1.82 -5.48
CA ASN A 57 -16.83 -1.65 -6.88
C ASN A 57 -18.01 -1.12 -7.69
N THR A 58 -17.79 -0.02 -8.42
CA THR A 58 -18.75 0.52 -9.38
C THR A 58 -18.18 0.32 -10.79
N PRO A 59 -18.78 -0.56 -11.61
CA PRO A 59 -18.28 -0.82 -12.95
C PRO A 59 -18.16 0.45 -13.80
N GLY A 60 -16.99 0.66 -14.42
CA GLY A 60 -16.70 1.83 -15.26
C GLY A 60 -16.31 3.10 -14.52
N ASP A 61 -16.42 3.11 -13.19
CA ASP A 61 -15.91 4.19 -12.37
C ASP A 61 -14.60 3.78 -11.69
N TYR A 62 -13.66 4.71 -11.63
CA TYR A 62 -12.39 4.56 -10.93
C TYR A 62 -12.28 5.62 -9.86
N VAL A 63 -11.71 5.26 -8.73
CA VAL A 63 -11.23 6.22 -7.75
C VAL A 63 -9.74 6.44 -7.98
N MET A 64 -9.37 7.67 -8.32
CA MET A 64 -7.99 8.10 -8.45
C MET A 64 -7.61 8.98 -7.26
N ARG A 65 -6.64 8.53 -6.47
CA ARG A 65 -6.00 9.32 -5.43
C ARG A 65 -4.62 9.73 -5.89
N PHE A 66 -4.31 11.02 -5.77
CA PHE A 66 -3.06 11.57 -6.26
C PHE A 66 -2.62 12.76 -5.43
N VAL A 67 -1.32 13.04 -5.45
CA VAL A 67 -0.72 14.22 -4.83
C VAL A 67 -0.13 15.13 -5.90
N LEU A 68 -0.14 16.43 -5.62
CA LEU A 68 0.23 17.50 -6.54
C LEU A 68 1.45 18.31 -6.06
N ALA A 69 2.14 17.81 -5.04
CA ALA A 69 3.32 18.46 -4.50
C ALA A 69 4.34 17.41 -4.01
N GLU A 70 5.60 17.65 -4.30
CA GLU A 70 6.71 16.93 -3.73
C GLU A 70 7.12 17.56 -2.39
N GLN A 71 7.93 16.85 -1.59
CA GLN A 71 8.36 17.36 -0.29
C GLN A 71 9.11 18.70 -0.39
N GLU A 72 9.85 18.91 -1.46
CA GLU A 72 10.53 20.18 -1.75
C GLU A 72 9.55 21.34 -1.94
N ASP A 73 8.39 21.08 -2.58
CA ASP A 73 7.35 22.07 -2.80
C ASP A 73 6.69 22.50 -1.50
N MET A 74 6.54 21.58 -0.53
CA MET A 74 5.96 21.88 0.77
C MET A 74 6.74 22.91 1.56
N SER A 75 8.02 23.09 1.26
CA SER A 75 8.86 24.14 1.85
C SER A 75 8.67 25.54 1.24
N LYS A 76 8.01 25.65 0.09
CA LYS A 76 7.86 26.91 -0.69
C LYS A 76 6.75 27.84 -0.18
N GLY A 77 6.03 27.46 0.86
CA GLY A 77 5.04 28.32 1.51
C GLY A 77 3.94 28.81 0.58
N PHE A 78 3.86 30.11 0.33
CA PHE A 78 2.79 30.73 -0.48
C PHE A 78 2.79 30.26 -1.95
N ASP A 79 3.96 29.94 -2.51
CA ASP A 79 4.10 29.51 -3.91
C ASP A 79 3.58 28.07 -4.11
N MET A 80 3.51 27.26 -3.06
CA MET A 80 2.98 25.89 -3.11
C MET A 80 1.54 25.85 -3.64
N LYS A 81 0.68 26.77 -3.17
CA LYS A 81 -0.72 26.82 -3.60
C LYS A 81 -0.86 27.01 -5.10
N LYS A 82 -0.06 27.92 -5.66
CA LYS A 82 -0.06 28.19 -7.09
C LYS A 82 0.44 26.97 -7.89
N ILE A 83 1.50 26.31 -7.41
CA ILE A 83 2.04 25.09 -8.03
C ILE A 83 0.98 24.00 -8.06
N VAL A 84 0.27 23.79 -6.94
CA VAL A 84 -0.80 22.79 -6.84
C VAL A 84 -1.96 23.10 -7.79
N GLU A 85 -2.37 24.38 -7.91
CA GLU A 85 -3.42 24.81 -8.83
C GLU A 85 -3.02 24.56 -10.29
N GLU A 86 -1.81 24.94 -10.70
CA GLU A 86 -1.30 24.72 -12.07
C GLU A 86 -1.20 23.22 -12.41
N ARG A 87 -0.71 22.38 -11.49
CA ARG A 87 -0.65 20.93 -11.68
C ARG A 87 -2.04 20.29 -11.74
N LEU A 88 -2.98 20.79 -10.94
CA LEU A 88 -4.35 20.29 -10.96
C LEU A 88 -5.03 20.56 -12.31
N GLU A 89 -4.85 21.76 -12.87
CA GLU A 89 -5.35 22.11 -14.21
C GLU A 89 -4.78 21.14 -15.26
N LEU A 90 -3.49 20.84 -15.23
CA LEU A 90 -2.85 19.88 -16.14
C LEU A 90 -3.40 18.46 -15.98
N VAL A 91 -3.65 18.01 -14.75
CA VAL A 91 -4.28 16.69 -14.50
C VAL A 91 -5.67 16.64 -15.12
N GLU A 92 -6.50 17.67 -14.90
CA GLU A 92 -7.85 17.73 -15.49
C GLU A 92 -7.83 17.80 -17.02
N GLU A 93 -6.89 18.53 -17.60
CA GLU A 93 -6.67 18.57 -19.05
C GLU A 93 -6.33 17.18 -19.60
N ARG A 94 -5.38 16.48 -18.99
CA ARG A 94 -5.01 15.11 -19.42
C ARG A 94 -6.13 14.10 -19.23
N LEU A 95 -6.91 14.18 -18.16
CA LEU A 95 -8.11 13.37 -17.99
C LEU A 95 -9.10 13.59 -19.16
N ALA A 96 -9.35 14.85 -19.50
CA ALA A 96 -10.27 15.21 -20.61
C ALA A 96 -9.75 14.74 -21.97
N GLU A 97 -8.44 14.84 -22.24
CA GLU A 97 -7.80 14.34 -23.48
C GLU A 97 -8.01 12.83 -23.66
N HIS A 98 -8.02 12.06 -22.57
CA HIS A 98 -8.34 10.64 -22.57
C HIS A 98 -9.84 10.33 -22.55
N GLY A 99 -10.71 11.36 -22.59
CA GLY A 99 -12.17 11.20 -22.54
C GLY A 99 -12.68 10.69 -21.17
N ALA A 100 -11.93 10.89 -20.11
CA ALA A 100 -12.36 10.59 -18.76
C ALA A 100 -13.30 11.69 -18.24
N GLU A 101 -14.45 11.29 -17.68
CA GLU A 101 -15.40 12.20 -17.05
C GLU A 101 -15.16 12.23 -15.53
N VAL A 102 -14.83 13.39 -14.98
CA VAL A 102 -14.69 13.57 -13.53
C VAL A 102 -16.06 13.80 -12.91
N LYS A 103 -16.59 12.78 -12.23
CA LYS A 103 -17.89 12.80 -11.57
C LYS A 103 -17.87 13.49 -10.21
N HIS A 104 -16.81 13.28 -9.46
CA HIS A 104 -16.67 13.81 -8.10
C HIS A 104 -15.23 14.23 -7.81
N ARG A 105 -15.08 15.33 -7.05
CA ARG A 105 -13.79 15.90 -6.65
C ARG A 105 -13.78 16.14 -5.16
N GLU A 106 -12.77 15.62 -4.50
CA GLU A 106 -12.51 15.86 -3.08
C GLU A 106 -11.05 16.28 -2.86
N SER A 107 -10.82 17.08 -1.84
CA SER A 107 -9.48 17.45 -1.37
C SER A 107 -9.32 16.94 0.05
N ALA A 108 -8.40 16.02 0.26
CA ALA A 108 -8.05 15.56 1.61
C ALA A 108 -7.10 16.56 2.28
N THR A 109 -6.16 17.11 1.51
CA THR A 109 -5.22 18.16 1.93
C THR A 109 -5.14 19.25 0.86
N ASP A 110 -4.33 20.27 1.09
CA ASP A 110 -4.07 21.28 0.08
C ASP A 110 -3.48 20.66 -1.21
N TYR A 111 -2.65 19.61 -1.05
CA TYR A 111 -1.92 18.95 -2.15
C TYR A 111 -2.46 17.57 -2.55
N ALA A 112 -3.26 16.91 -1.72
CA ALA A 112 -3.79 15.58 -2.00
C ALA A 112 -5.26 15.64 -2.46
N LYS A 113 -5.55 14.96 -3.57
CA LYS A 113 -6.86 14.94 -4.20
C LYS A 113 -7.40 13.52 -4.35
N ARG A 114 -8.74 13.43 -4.36
CA ARG A 114 -9.48 12.21 -4.65
C ARG A 114 -10.53 12.51 -5.73
N PHE A 115 -10.39 11.89 -6.88
CA PHE A 115 -11.35 12.01 -7.96
C PHE A 115 -12.06 10.68 -8.19
N THR A 116 -13.38 10.75 -8.39
CA THR A 116 -14.13 9.65 -9.00
C THR A 116 -14.27 9.97 -10.48
N ILE A 117 -13.73 9.09 -11.32
CA ILE A 117 -13.71 9.27 -12.77
C ILE A 117 -14.45 8.12 -13.45
N ASN A 118 -15.21 8.43 -14.50
CA ASN A 118 -15.73 7.41 -15.43
C ASN A 118 -14.85 7.40 -16.67
N HIS A 119 -14.35 6.20 -17.01
CA HIS A 119 -13.47 6.03 -18.16
C HIS A 119 -13.64 4.63 -18.73
N THR A 120 -13.71 4.54 -20.05
CA THR A 120 -13.86 3.27 -20.80
C THR A 120 -12.70 2.99 -21.76
N GLY A 121 -11.70 3.87 -21.78
CA GLY A 121 -10.50 3.75 -22.60
C GLY A 121 -9.38 2.99 -21.90
N ASP A 122 -8.16 3.21 -22.39
CA ASP A 122 -6.93 2.65 -21.85
C ASP A 122 -6.52 3.39 -20.57
N THR A 123 -6.80 2.78 -19.41
CA THR A 123 -6.46 3.35 -18.10
C THR A 123 -4.96 3.41 -17.85
N GLU A 124 -4.18 2.48 -18.44
CA GLU A 124 -2.73 2.48 -18.30
C GLU A 124 -2.11 3.67 -19.04
N LEU A 125 -2.54 3.91 -20.28
CA LEU A 125 -2.06 5.05 -21.07
C LEU A 125 -2.42 6.38 -20.40
N MET A 126 -3.64 6.48 -19.88
CA MET A 126 -4.09 7.68 -19.14
C MET A 126 -3.26 7.91 -17.88
N ALA A 127 -3.07 6.89 -17.06
CA ALA A 127 -2.27 6.99 -15.84
C ALA A 127 -0.82 7.40 -16.14
N ARG A 128 -0.18 6.78 -17.15
CA ARG A 128 1.17 7.15 -17.59
C ARG A 128 1.25 8.60 -18.03
N HIS A 129 0.26 9.08 -18.78
CA HIS A 129 0.22 10.47 -19.24
C HIS A 129 0.08 11.44 -18.07
N ILE A 130 -0.72 11.13 -17.04
CA ILE A 130 -0.86 11.97 -15.84
C ILE A 130 0.44 11.98 -15.03
N GLU A 131 1.08 10.82 -14.83
CA GLU A 131 2.35 10.70 -14.10
C GLU A 131 3.55 11.37 -14.78
N ASP A 132 3.44 11.74 -16.06
CA ASP A 132 4.46 12.54 -16.76
C ASP A 132 4.39 14.04 -16.41
N ILE A 133 3.44 14.48 -15.58
CA ILE A 133 3.43 15.84 -15.01
C ILE A 133 4.41 15.88 -13.83
N GLU A 134 5.43 16.72 -13.93
CA GLU A 134 6.43 16.87 -12.86
C GLU A 134 5.77 17.27 -11.52
N GLY A 135 6.07 16.52 -10.46
CA GLY A 135 5.54 16.73 -9.12
C GLY A 135 4.11 16.23 -8.90
N VAL A 136 3.54 15.50 -9.85
CA VAL A 136 2.31 14.72 -9.65
C VAL A 136 2.68 13.27 -9.37
N GLU A 137 1.99 12.65 -8.43
CA GLU A 137 2.09 11.21 -8.14
C GLU A 137 0.69 10.63 -7.98
N ILE A 138 0.35 9.61 -8.76
CA ILE A 138 -0.86 8.82 -8.56
C ILE A 138 -0.58 7.81 -7.46
N LEU A 139 -1.24 7.94 -6.31
CA LEU A 139 -1.14 7.00 -5.20
C LEU A 139 -1.88 5.70 -5.49
N SER A 140 -3.04 5.79 -6.12
CA SER A 140 -3.80 4.66 -6.63
C SER A 140 -4.82 5.08 -7.69
N MET A 141 -5.13 4.13 -8.57
CA MET A 141 -6.26 4.22 -9.48
C MET A 141 -6.90 2.82 -9.56
N GLY A 142 -8.11 2.68 -9.05
CA GLY A 142 -8.79 1.39 -8.97
C GLY A 142 -10.29 1.51 -8.98
N ASN A 143 -10.96 0.38 -9.18
CA ASN A 143 -12.42 0.30 -9.08
C ASN A 143 -12.87 0.13 -7.62
N SER A 144 -12.03 -0.49 -6.79
CA SER A 144 -12.29 -0.75 -5.38
C SER A 144 -11.17 -0.27 -4.45
N LEU A 145 -9.94 -0.17 -4.95
CA LEU A 145 -8.77 0.29 -4.19
C LEU A 145 -8.81 1.78 -3.95
N GLU A 146 -8.64 2.18 -2.70
CA GLU A 146 -8.23 3.52 -2.31
C GLU A 146 -6.95 3.42 -1.46
N LEU A 147 -5.87 4.01 -1.94
CA LEU A 147 -4.60 4.05 -1.24
C LEU A 147 -4.31 5.48 -0.78
N VAL A 148 -4.03 5.62 0.50
CA VAL A 148 -3.55 6.85 1.10
C VAL A 148 -2.28 6.57 1.89
N LYS A 149 -1.33 7.47 1.79
CA LYS A 149 -0.09 7.45 2.55
C LYS A 149 0.39 8.87 2.79
N ASP A 150 0.88 9.13 4.00
CA ASP A 150 1.39 10.44 4.34
C ASP A 150 2.35 10.35 5.53
N LEU A 151 3.00 11.45 5.85
CA LEU A 151 3.84 11.59 7.03
C LEU A 151 2.98 11.64 8.30
N GLY A 152 3.46 11.00 9.35
CA GLY A 152 2.79 10.94 10.63
C GLY A 152 2.22 9.57 10.98
N ASP A 153 1.57 9.52 12.14
CA ASP A 153 0.99 8.29 12.66
C ASP A 153 -0.40 7.98 12.06
N ALA A 154 -0.92 6.80 12.39
CA ALA A 154 -2.17 6.29 11.83
C ALA A 154 -3.38 7.18 12.11
N ASP A 155 -3.45 7.83 13.26
CA ASP A 155 -4.56 8.72 13.60
C ASP A 155 -4.53 9.99 12.74
N VAL A 156 -3.36 10.61 12.64
CA VAL A 156 -3.16 11.82 11.82
C VAL A 156 -3.54 11.56 10.37
N VAL A 157 -3.00 10.50 9.77
CA VAL A 157 -3.28 10.17 8.36
C VAL A 157 -4.74 9.76 8.17
N SER A 158 -5.30 8.95 9.07
CA SER A 158 -6.70 8.52 8.98
C SER A 158 -7.67 9.71 9.05
N ASP A 159 -7.45 10.62 9.99
CA ASP A 159 -8.30 11.81 10.15
C ASP A 159 -8.19 12.75 8.94
N GLN A 160 -6.98 12.98 8.45
CA GLN A 160 -6.68 13.84 7.32
C GLN A 160 -7.35 13.36 6.02
N TYR A 161 -7.39 12.05 5.81
CA TYR A 161 -7.96 11.43 4.60
C TYR A 161 -9.38 10.87 4.79
N GLY A 162 -9.97 11.05 5.98
CA GLY A 162 -11.34 10.63 6.27
C GLY A 162 -11.55 9.12 6.29
N LEU A 163 -10.50 8.33 6.58
CA LEU A 163 -10.56 6.87 6.53
C LEU A 163 -11.45 6.26 7.61
N GLY A 164 -11.66 6.93 8.74
CA GLY A 164 -12.47 6.42 9.83
C GLY A 164 -13.92 6.07 9.46
N ALA A 165 -14.42 6.55 8.32
CA ALA A 165 -15.76 6.24 7.79
C ALA A 165 -15.71 5.30 6.57
N PHE A 166 -14.54 4.76 6.20
CA PHE A 166 -14.41 3.93 5.02
C PHE A 166 -14.96 2.51 5.27
N GLU A 167 -16.00 2.16 4.53
CA GLU A 167 -16.57 0.82 4.53
C GLU A 167 -16.03 0.00 3.34
N GLY A 168 -15.65 -1.24 3.63
CA GLY A 168 -15.09 -2.14 2.63
C GLY A 168 -14.99 -3.57 3.13
N THR A 169 -14.41 -4.43 2.32
CA THR A 169 -14.26 -5.85 2.64
C THR A 169 -12.89 -6.18 3.23
N HIS A 170 -11.85 -5.48 2.81
CA HIS A 170 -10.48 -5.76 3.25
C HIS A 170 -9.55 -4.56 3.10
N GLY A 171 -8.38 -4.67 3.72
CA GLY A 171 -7.32 -3.67 3.62
C GLY A 171 -5.99 -4.17 4.12
N ILE A 172 -4.94 -3.48 3.70
CA ILE A 172 -3.57 -3.63 4.20
C ILE A 172 -3.02 -2.27 4.60
N GLY A 173 -2.08 -2.25 5.53
CA GLY A 173 -1.49 -1.00 5.98
C GLY A 173 -0.10 -1.18 6.56
N HIS A 174 0.59 -0.06 6.70
CA HIS A 174 1.99 -0.03 7.10
C HIS A 174 2.31 1.20 7.95
N THR A 175 3.10 1.00 9.01
CA THR A 175 3.77 2.08 9.74
C THR A 175 5.27 1.98 9.49
N ARG A 176 5.88 3.06 9.02
CA ARG A 176 7.29 3.09 8.60
C ARG A 176 8.15 3.84 9.60
N MET A 177 9.30 3.25 9.88
CA MET A 177 10.44 3.95 10.45
C MET A 177 11.47 4.18 9.36
N ALA A 178 11.83 5.42 9.09
CA ALA A 178 12.85 5.77 8.12
C ALA A 178 14.24 5.53 8.74
N THR A 179 14.99 4.56 8.22
CA THR A 179 16.32 4.20 8.72
C THR A 179 17.46 4.66 7.81
N GLU A 180 17.28 4.57 6.50
CA GLU A 180 18.33 4.84 5.51
C GLU A 180 17.87 5.70 4.33
N SER A 181 16.55 5.91 4.16
CA SER A 181 15.98 6.71 3.09
C SER A 181 15.28 7.95 3.63
N ASP A 182 15.12 8.95 2.78
CA ASP A 182 14.40 10.16 3.10
C ASP A 182 12.98 9.87 3.60
N VAL A 183 12.51 10.69 4.52
CA VAL A 183 11.13 10.64 5.02
C VAL A 183 10.26 11.39 4.00
N ASP A 184 9.85 10.69 2.94
CA ASP A 184 8.98 11.23 1.90
C ASP A 184 7.75 10.35 1.67
N ILE A 185 6.73 10.90 1.06
CA ILE A 185 5.47 10.19 0.77
C ILE A 185 5.69 9.10 -0.28
N ARG A 186 6.54 9.35 -1.28
CA ARG A 186 6.82 8.42 -2.39
C ARG A 186 7.44 7.11 -1.90
N SER A 187 8.30 7.19 -0.89
CA SER A 187 8.96 6.04 -0.25
C SER A 187 8.09 5.36 0.83
N ALA A 188 6.91 5.89 1.16
CA ALA A 188 6.00 5.29 2.11
C ALA A 188 5.19 4.13 1.49
N HIS A 189 4.87 3.12 2.32
CA HIS A 189 3.95 2.05 1.94
C HIS A 189 2.49 2.45 2.20
N PRO A 190 1.51 1.77 1.57
CA PRO A 190 1.60 0.70 0.58
C PRO A 190 2.12 1.17 -0.77
N TYR A 191 2.57 0.21 -1.60
CA TYR A 191 2.86 0.45 -3.00
C TYR A 191 1.71 -0.04 -3.86
N TRP A 192 1.22 0.82 -4.73
CA TRP A 192 0.35 0.45 -5.82
C TRP A 192 1.18 -0.11 -6.98
N ALA A 193 0.70 -1.17 -7.60
CA ALA A 193 1.34 -1.74 -8.77
C ALA A 193 1.04 -0.89 -10.03
N PHE A 194 1.68 0.28 -10.14
CA PHE A 194 1.48 1.17 -11.29
C PHE A 194 1.79 0.48 -12.64
N PRO A 195 0.91 0.57 -13.65
CA PRO A 195 -0.39 1.23 -13.66
C PRO A 195 -1.58 0.24 -13.51
N TYR A 196 -1.38 -0.90 -12.86
CA TYR A 196 -2.39 -1.95 -12.71
C TYR A 196 -3.42 -1.59 -11.63
N ASN A 197 -4.69 -1.67 -12.00
CA ASN A 197 -5.77 -1.35 -11.08
C ASN A 197 -5.88 -2.38 -9.94
N ASP A 198 -6.25 -1.90 -8.76
CA ASP A 198 -6.63 -2.73 -7.60
C ASP A 198 -5.55 -3.72 -7.09
N VAL A 199 -4.25 -3.48 -7.32
CA VAL A 199 -3.18 -4.29 -6.75
C VAL A 199 -2.29 -3.44 -5.86
N SER A 200 -2.17 -3.80 -4.59
CA SER A 200 -1.32 -3.10 -3.62
C SER A 200 -0.53 -4.05 -2.73
N VAL A 201 0.61 -3.58 -2.23
CA VAL A 201 1.54 -4.38 -1.41
C VAL A 201 2.06 -3.58 -0.22
N VAL A 202 2.15 -4.23 0.93
CA VAL A 202 2.98 -3.81 2.06
C VAL A 202 4.03 -4.87 2.37
N HIS A 203 5.24 -4.44 2.75
CA HIS A 203 6.39 -5.31 2.90
C HIS A 203 7.24 -4.89 4.08
N ASN A 204 7.70 -5.85 4.84
CA ASN A 204 8.77 -5.71 5.83
C ASN A 204 9.93 -6.59 5.43
N GLY A 205 11.07 -6.00 5.18
CA GLY A 205 12.27 -6.75 4.81
C GLY A 205 13.22 -5.99 3.90
N GLN A 206 14.02 -6.77 3.16
CA GLN A 206 14.93 -6.28 2.14
C GLN A 206 15.07 -7.33 1.03
N ILE A 207 15.02 -6.88 -0.22
CA ILE A 207 15.20 -7.72 -1.41
C ILE A 207 16.60 -7.53 -1.95
N THR A 208 17.42 -8.57 -1.91
CA THR A 208 18.85 -8.49 -2.27
C THR A 208 19.08 -8.54 -3.77
N ASN A 209 18.24 -9.23 -4.54
CA ASN A 209 18.32 -9.27 -6.01
C ASN A 209 17.44 -8.20 -6.71
N TYR A 210 17.03 -7.16 -5.98
CA TYR A 210 16.14 -6.08 -6.43
C TYR A 210 16.54 -5.49 -7.80
N TRP A 211 17.79 -5.06 -7.97
CA TRP A 211 18.25 -4.43 -9.20
C TRP A 211 18.25 -5.36 -10.43
N ILE A 212 18.43 -6.66 -10.20
CA ILE A 212 18.39 -7.66 -11.28
C ILE A 212 16.94 -7.83 -11.75
N MET A 213 16.03 -8.05 -10.80
CA MET A 213 14.61 -8.26 -11.09
C MET A 213 13.94 -7.00 -11.65
N ARG A 214 14.24 -5.83 -11.08
CA ARG A 214 13.75 -4.55 -11.59
C ARG A 214 14.10 -4.38 -13.07
N ARG A 215 15.38 -4.57 -13.45
CA ARG A 215 15.81 -4.49 -14.85
C ARG A 215 15.13 -5.50 -15.77
N GLN A 216 14.77 -6.68 -15.27
CA GLN A 216 14.00 -7.67 -16.04
C GLN A 216 12.59 -7.17 -16.32
N LEU A 217 11.90 -6.64 -15.31
CA LEU A 217 10.56 -6.07 -15.46
C LEU A 217 10.54 -4.81 -16.31
N GLU A 218 11.53 -3.93 -16.17
CA GLU A 218 11.69 -2.74 -17.04
C GLU A 218 11.87 -3.13 -18.52
N ARG A 219 12.60 -4.21 -18.83
CA ARG A 219 12.71 -4.74 -20.21
C ARG A 219 11.40 -5.31 -20.74
N GLN A 220 10.48 -5.69 -19.88
CA GLN A 220 9.13 -6.12 -20.24
C GLN A 220 8.15 -4.93 -20.40
N GLY A 221 8.64 -3.69 -20.18
CA GLY A 221 7.87 -2.46 -20.35
C GLY A 221 7.26 -1.90 -19.07
N HIS A 222 7.56 -2.49 -17.90
CA HIS A 222 7.06 -1.98 -16.62
C HIS A 222 7.82 -0.72 -16.20
N ARG A 223 7.08 0.23 -15.61
CA ARG A 223 7.61 1.46 -15.02
C ARG A 223 7.63 1.32 -13.50
N PHE A 224 8.66 1.84 -12.88
CA PHE A 224 8.78 1.97 -11.44
C PHE A 224 8.76 3.45 -11.06
N MET A 225 8.01 3.77 -10.04
CA MET A 225 7.79 5.15 -9.58
C MET A 225 8.74 5.53 -8.45
N SER A 226 9.32 4.54 -7.76
CA SER A 226 10.26 4.73 -6.65
C SER A 226 11.54 3.93 -6.82
N HIS A 227 12.46 4.10 -5.89
CA HIS A 227 13.65 3.25 -5.74
C HIS A 227 13.51 2.24 -4.59
N CYS A 228 12.30 2.10 -4.02
CA CYS A 228 12.06 1.14 -2.96
C CYS A 228 11.90 -0.28 -3.52
N ASP A 229 12.53 -1.23 -2.85
CA ASP A 229 12.45 -2.64 -3.22
C ASP A 229 11.04 -3.23 -3.07
N SER A 230 10.23 -2.66 -2.20
CA SER A 230 8.85 -3.11 -1.98
C SER A 230 7.94 -2.89 -3.18
N GLU A 231 8.19 -1.86 -4.00
CA GLU A 231 7.47 -1.64 -5.26
C GLU A 231 7.68 -2.80 -6.24
N LEU A 232 8.84 -3.46 -6.18
CA LEU A 232 9.10 -4.65 -6.99
C LEU A 232 8.06 -5.74 -6.77
N LEU A 233 7.68 -6.00 -5.53
CA LEU A 233 6.67 -7.01 -5.18
C LEU A 233 5.31 -6.69 -5.80
N ALA A 234 4.94 -5.41 -5.80
CA ALA A 234 3.68 -4.95 -6.41
C ALA A 234 3.70 -5.17 -7.93
N VAL A 235 4.73 -4.69 -8.61
CA VAL A 235 4.88 -4.82 -10.08
C VAL A 235 5.02 -6.28 -10.49
N TYR A 236 5.82 -7.07 -9.77
CA TYR A 236 5.98 -8.52 -10.01
C TYR A 236 4.66 -9.27 -9.92
N THR A 237 3.89 -9.01 -8.85
CA THR A 237 2.59 -9.66 -8.65
C THR A 237 1.61 -9.25 -9.75
N ALA A 238 1.49 -7.97 -10.04
CA ALA A 238 0.59 -7.46 -11.08
C ALA A 238 0.94 -8.01 -12.47
N ASN A 239 2.24 -8.09 -12.81
CA ASN A 239 2.69 -8.69 -14.05
C ASN A 239 2.27 -10.17 -14.16
N ASN A 240 2.43 -10.94 -13.08
CA ASN A 240 2.00 -12.34 -13.06
C ASN A 240 0.48 -12.48 -13.24
N LEU A 241 -0.31 -11.66 -12.52
CA LEU A 241 -1.77 -11.65 -12.64
C LEU A 241 -2.21 -11.27 -14.06
N ALA A 242 -1.60 -10.27 -14.69
CA ALA A 242 -1.87 -9.88 -16.08
C ALA A 242 -1.55 -11.00 -17.09
N ASN A 243 -0.61 -11.89 -16.77
CA ASN A 243 -0.27 -13.07 -17.56
C ASN A 243 -1.10 -14.31 -17.19
N GLY A 244 -2.18 -14.17 -16.41
CA GLY A 244 -3.12 -15.24 -16.07
C GLY A 244 -2.64 -16.17 -14.96
N VAL A 245 -1.58 -15.82 -14.23
CA VAL A 245 -1.13 -16.56 -13.04
C VAL A 245 -2.05 -16.18 -11.86
N THR A 246 -2.44 -17.15 -11.03
CA THR A 246 -3.23 -16.87 -9.82
C THR A 246 -2.40 -16.08 -8.80
N LEU A 247 -3.08 -15.37 -7.88
CA LEU A 247 -2.37 -14.65 -6.81
C LEU A 247 -1.52 -15.62 -5.97
N GLU A 248 -2.09 -16.78 -5.60
CA GLU A 248 -1.37 -17.79 -4.82
C GLU A 248 -0.12 -18.32 -5.53
N ASP A 249 -0.24 -18.67 -6.81
CA ASP A 249 0.91 -19.14 -7.60
C ASP A 249 1.97 -18.05 -7.78
N SER A 250 1.54 -16.79 -7.99
CA SER A 250 2.46 -15.65 -8.05
C SER A 250 3.26 -15.49 -6.76
N MET A 251 2.58 -15.57 -5.61
CA MET A 251 3.21 -15.45 -4.31
C MET A 251 4.13 -16.64 -4.00
N ARG A 252 3.73 -17.88 -4.34
CA ARG A 252 4.60 -19.07 -4.21
C ARG A 252 5.85 -18.99 -5.08
N ARG A 253 5.74 -18.50 -6.32
CA ARG A 253 6.90 -18.27 -7.19
C ARG A 253 7.86 -17.24 -6.62
N SER A 254 7.32 -16.17 -6.00
CA SER A 254 8.16 -15.12 -5.42
C SER A 254 9.14 -15.63 -4.37
N ILE A 255 8.78 -16.66 -3.58
CA ILE A 255 9.65 -17.25 -2.57
C ILE A 255 10.90 -17.87 -3.19
N GLY A 256 10.79 -18.46 -4.39
CA GLY A 256 11.92 -19.07 -5.10
C GLY A 256 12.68 -18.12 -6.04
N GLU A 257 12.08 -17.00 -6.45
CA GLU A 257 12.64 -16.08 -7.45
C GLU A 257 13.21 -14.80 -6.83
N ILE A 258 12.68 -14.38 -5.67
CA ILE A 258 13.09 -13.16 -4.97
C ILE A 258 14.01 -13.52 -3.82
N ASP A 259 15.26 -13.08 -3.91
CA ASP A 259 16.24 -13.26 -2.85
C ASP A 259 16.09 -12.15 -1.79
N GLY A 260 16.05 -12.52 -0.52
CA GLY A 260 15.96 -11.54 0.56
C GLY A 260 15.45 -12.10 1.86
N VAL A 261 15.18 -11.22 2.79
CA VAL A 261 14.48 -11.53 4.04
C VAL A 261 13.24 -10.66 4.09
N PHE A 262 12.06 -11.28 3.97
CA PHE A 262 10.82 -10.54 3.81
C PHE A 262 9.58 -11.23 4.38
N THR A 263 8.65 -10.43 4.80
CA THR A 263 7.24 -10.78 4.96
C THR A 263 6.43 -9.70 4.25
N TYR A 264 5.50 -10.07 3.38
CA TYR A 264 4.67 -9.10 2.67
C TYR A 264 3.22 -9.54 2.57
N LEU A 265 2.35 -8.53 2.45
CA LEU A 265 0.92 -8.71 2.17
C LEU A 265 0.62 -8.12 0.81
N VAL A 266 -0.23 -8.80 0.05
CA VAL A 266 -0.78 -8.32 -1.22
C VAL A 266 -2.28 -8.25 -1.09
N ALA A 267 -2.87 -7.15 -1.52
CA ALA A 267 -4.31 -7.05 -1.69
C ALA A 267 -4.65 -6.78 -3.16
N THR A 268 -5.69 -7.42 -3.63
CA THR A 268 -6.30 -7.21 -4.94
C THR A 268 -7.75 -6.83 -4.76
N LYS A 269 -8.49 -6.64 -5.82
CA LYS A 269 -9.90 -6.27 -5.77
C LYS A 269 -10.77 -7.16 -4.85
N ASP A 270 -10.44 -8.43 -4.74
CA ASP A 270 -11.27 -9.44 -4.06
C ASP A 270 -10.45 -10.47 -3.25
N GLN A 271 -9.13 -10.26 -3.12
CA GLN A 271 -8.26 -11.19 -2.42
C GLN A 271 -7.28 -10.46 -1.50
N LEU A 272 -6.94 -11.12 -0.41
CA LEU A 272 -5.82 -10.77 0.47
C LEU A 272 -4.88 -11.95 0.57
N GLY A 273 -3.59 -11.74 0.28
CA GLY A 273 -2.55 -12.74 0.38
C GLY A 273 -1.45 -12.34 1.37
N MET A 274 -0.82 -13.32 1.98
CA MET A 274 0.41 -13.16 2.74
C MET A 274 1.47 -14.17 2.31
N ALA A 275 2.75 -13.77 2.37
CA ALA A 275 3.88 -14.67 2.18
C ALA A 275 5.04 -14.32 3.10
N LYS A 276 5.74 -15.38 3.54
CA LYS A 276 7.01 -15.29 4.27
C LYS A 276 8.12 -15.96 3.46
N ASP A 277 9.32 -15.40 3.58
CA ASP A 277 10.52 -15.97 2.97
C ASP A 277 10.96 -17.28 3.66
N THR A 278 12.05 -17.86 3.13
CA THR A 278 12.66 -19.11 3.63
C THR A 278 13.28 -18.99 5.04
N MET A 279 13.46 -17.79 5.57
CA MET A 279 14.02 -17.55 6.91
C MET A 279 12.95 -17.20 7.94
N ALA A 280 11.79 -16.71 7.49
CA ALA A 280 10.66 -16.25 8.31
C ALA A 280 11.05 -15.27 9.44
N ALA A 281 12.13 -14.50 9.24
CA ALA A 281 12.71 -13.65 10.28
C ALA A 281 11.90 -12.38 10.58
N LYS A 282 11.02 -11.96 9.65
CA LYS A 282 10.13 -10.82 9.87
C LYS A 282 8.82 -11.31 10.53
N PRO A 283 8.45 -10.74 11.69
CA PRO A 283 7.31 -11.24 12.46
C PRO A 283 5.99 -10.97 11.75
N LEU A 284 5.08 -11.92 11.85
CA LEU A 284 3.68 -11.79 11.47
C LEU A 284 2.85 -12.77 12.33
N VAL A 285 1.81 -12.25 12.95
CA VAL A 285 0.83 -13.00 13.71
C VAL A 285 -0.47 -13.06 12.92
N LEU A 286 -1.11 -14.21 12.87
CA LEU A 286 -2.34 -14.48 12.12
C LEU A 286 -3.45 -14.92 13.07
N TYR A 287 -4.61 -14.27 12.97
CA TYR A 287 -5.89 -14.74 13.50
C TYR A 287 -6.78 -15.12 12.32
N GLN A 288 -7.45 -16.26 12.39
CA GLN A 288 -8.35 -16.72 11.36
C GLN A 288 -9.62 -17.33 11.97
N SER A 289 -10.78 -16.87 11.49
CA SER A 289 -12.07 -17.49 11.71
C SER A 289 -12.77 -17.75 10.36
N ASP A 290 -14.01 -18.24 10.40
CA ASP A 290 -14.77 -18.53 9.16
C ASP A 290 -15.04 -17.27 8.32
N ASP A 291 -15.29 -16.12 8.98
CA ASP A 291 -15.73 -14.88 8.37
C ASP A 291 -14.74 -13.71 8.50
N LEU A 292 -13.64 -13.88 9.23
CA LEU A 292 -12.66 -12.82 9.48
C LEU A 292 -11.24 -13.36 9.57
N ILE A 293 -10.35 -12.77 8.79
CA ILE A 293 -8.91 -13.00 8.90
C ILE A 293 -8.24 -11.66 9.24
N VAL A 294 -7.37 -11.67 10.24
CA VAL A 294 -6.60 -10.50 10.67
C VAL A 294 -5.15 -10.91 10.85
N MET A 295 -4.24 -10.11 10.36
CA MET A 295 -2.81 -10.33 10.50
C MET A 295 -2.06 -9.04 10.79
N ALA A 296 -1.01 -9.13 11.58
CA ALA A 296 -0.17 -7.99 11.90
C ALA A 296 1.22 -8.41 12.37
N SER A 297 2.16 -7.49 12.31
CA SER A 297 3.52 -7.70 12.85
C SER A 297 3.54 -8.07 14.33
N GLU A 298 2.52 -7.67 15.09
CA GLU A 298 2.36 -7.96 16.52
C GLU A 298 0.89 -8.20 16.88
N GLU A 299 0.66 -9.12 17.81
CA GLU A 299 -0.69 -9.49 18.27
C GLU A 299 -1.47 -8.31 18.88
N VAL A 300 -0.78 -7.32 19.48
CA VAL A 300 -1.43 -6.13 20.04
C VAL A 300 -2.27 -5.38 19.01
N ALA A 301 -1.89 -5.40 17.74
CA ALA A 301 -2.67 -4.81 16.67
C ALA A 301 -3.97 -5.58 16.42
N ILE A 302 -3.93 -6.91 16.42
CA ILE A 302 -5.11 -7.76 16.29
C ILE A 302 -6.05 -7.54 17.48
N ARG A 303 -5.51 -7.49 18.70
CA ARG A 303 -6.28 -7.25 19.92
C ARG A 303 -6.90 -5.86 20.01
N SER A 304 -6.41 -4.91 19.24
CA SER A 304 -7.02 -3.55 19.20
C SER A 304 -8.42 -3.54 18.59
N ILE A 305 -8.75 -4.54 17.77
CA ILE A 305 -10.05 -4.72 17.13
C ILE A 305 -10.80 -5.97 17.62
N LEU A 306 -10.09 -6.93 18.20
CA LEU A 306 -10.62 -8.15 18.80
C LEU A 306 -10.18 -8.26 20.27
N PRO A 307 -10.84 -7.53 21.20
CA PRO A 307 -10.39 -7.47 22.60
C PRO A 307 -10.67 -8.73 23.42
N GLN A 308 -11.46 -9.67 22.90
CA GLN A 308 -11.72 -10.97 23.52
C GLN A 308 -10.50 -11.90 23.46
N GLU A 309 -10.57 -13.02 24.18
CA GLU A 309 -9.57 -14.06 24.03
C GLU A 309 -9.63 -14.67 22.62
N ILE A 310 -8.50 -14.73 21.95
CA ILE A 310 -8.35 -15.23 20.58
C ILE A 310 -7.16 -16.17 20.50
N ASP A 311 -7.28 -17.18 19.64
CA ASP A 311 -6.18 -18.06 19.28
C ASP A 311 -5.48 -17.49 18.04
N THR A 312 -4.19 -17.20 18.15
CA THR A 312 -3.35 -16.71 17.07
C THR A 312 -2.27 -17.71 16.71
N THR A 313 -1.79 -17.65 15.49
CA THR A 313 -0.68 -18.48 15.00
C THR A 313 0.39 -17.60 14.37
N ASP A 314 1.64 -18.07 14.44
CA ASP A 314 2.76 -17.46 13.71
C ASP A 314 3.00 -18.27 12.43
N PRO A 315 2.79 -17.71 11.23
CA PRO A 315 3.10 -18.42 9.99
C PRO A 315 4.57 -18.82 9.90
N TYR A 316 4.82 -20.03 9.40
CA TYR A 316 6.16 -20.59 9.25
C TYR A 316 6.89 -20.05 8.00
N ASP A 317 8.11 -20.50 7.80
CA ASP A 317 8.91 -20.27 6.59
C ASP A 317 8.19 -20.83 5.35
N GLU A 318 8.35 -20.14 4.23
CA GLU A 318 7.76 -20.45 2.92
C GLU A 318 6.22 -20.53 2.88
N GLU A 319 5.52 -20.13 3.96
CA GLU A 319 4.07 -20.13 3.97
C GLU A 319 3.49 -19.01 3.12
N VAL A 320 2.52 -19.43 2.32
CA VAL A 320 1.68 -18.55 1.50
C VAL A 320 0.22 -18.88 1.74
N PHE A 321 -0.54 -17.87 2.11
CA PHE A 321 -1.99 -17.95 2.25
C PHE A 321 -2.65 -16.90 1.37
N VAL A 322 -3.79 -17.24 0.77
CA VAL A 322 -4.65 -16.32 0.01
C VAL A 322 -6.10 -16.55 0.41
N TRP A 323 -6.79 -15.47 0.75
CA TRP A 323 -8.20 -15.47 1.14
C TRP A 323 -9.03 -14.63 0.18
N GLN A 324 -10.27 -15.05 -0.03
CA GLN A 324 -11.29 -14.31 -0.80
C GLN A 324 -12.10 -13.40 0.15
N ALA A 325 -12.48 -12.19 -0.35
CA ALA A 325 -13.33 -11.24 0.34
C ALA A 325 -14.82 -11.67 0.36
#